data_cac58a93b86bf39d3946fc3073798f5a
#
_entry.id   cac58a93b86bf39d3946fc3073798f5a
#
_cell.length_a   1.000
_cell.length_b   1.000
_cell.length_c   1.000
_cell.angle_alpha   90.00
_cell.angle_beta   90.00
_cell.angle_gamma   90.00
#
_symmetry.space_group_name_H-M   'P 1'
#
loop_
_entity.id
_entity.type
_entity.pdbx_description
1 polymer ?
#
loop_
_entity_poly.entity_id
_entity_poly.type
_entity_poly.pdbx_seq_one_letter_code
_entity_poly.pdbx_strand_id
1 'polypeptide(L)'
;MKITDLKCAVIGQNPVVRITTDEGIHGLGQIENSKPYMKPHVLFYRDHILGQDPTDVNRVVASIRRLGSFKPWGSAVSAIEMALWDIAGKAAGLPVYKLLGGKMRDRVRVYNGAVRFPMKGATVEDYAEDMARMKAAPEGFTIIKQGISFHSQMPSQVPDFFYGDRQKHGFHGNRGPLTEKGLKHLVACIEAMKAVLGDEVGLALDCGPGMLVPDALRLAKAVEHLHIMWLEDMITGDYTPFVLADLYREVNSRTSTPIHTGEQIYLRENFVDLIEKRAVDVVGPDPADVGGIAELK
;
A
#
# COMPACT_ATOMS: atom_id res chain seq x y z
N MET A 1 -19.79 28.54 3.88
CA MET A 1 -20.16 27.11 3.74
C MET A 1 -19.95 26.38 5.04
N LYS A 2 -20.84 25.45 5.40
CA LYS A 2 -20.70 24.67 6.63
C LYS A 2 -20.98 23.20 6.37
N ILE A 3 -20.22 22.32 6.99
CA ILE A 3 -20.49 20.88 6.98
C ILE A 3 -21.79 20.58 7.75
N THR A 4 -22.73 19.94 7.09
CA THR A 4 -24.02 19.57 7.68
C THR A 4 -24.14 18.08 7.99
N ASP A 5 -23.37 17.23 7.29
CA ASP A 5 -23.41 15.79 7.53
C ASP A 5 -22.11 15.09 7.08
N LEU A 6 -21.78 13.98 7.75
CA LEU A 6 -20.78 13.01 7.40
C LEU A 6 -21.40 11.61 7.36
N LYS A 7 -21.36 10.96 6.20
CA LYS A 7 -21.85 9.59 6.02
C LYS A 7 -20.74 8.67 5.54
N CYS A 8 -20.86 7.41 5.90
CA CYS A 8 -19.97 6.36 5.38
C CYS A 8 -20.83 5.15 4.95
N ALA A 9 -20.72 4.78 3.68
CA ALA A 9 -21.33 3.58 3.12
C ALA A 9 -20.23 2.57 2.79
N VAL A 10 -20.52 1.28 2.95
CA VAL A 10 -19.65 0.20 2.49
C VAL A 10 -20.19 -0.28 1.15
N ILE A 11 -19.43 -0.09 0.07
CA ILE A 11 -19.77 -0.50 -1.28
C ILE A 11 -18.87 -1.69 -1.64
N GLY A 12 -19.46 -2.87 -1.72
CA GLY A 12 -18.68 -4.12 -1.73
C GLY A 12 -17.96 -4.29 -0.39
N GLN A 13 -16.64 -4.13 -0.39
CA GLN A 13 -15.82 -4.15 0.83
C GLN A 13 -15.15 -2.80 1.13
N ASN A 14 -15.45 -1.77 0.34
CA ASN A 14 -14.79 -0.48 0.39
C ASN A 14 -15.65 0.57 1.11
N PRO A 15 -15.21 1.11 2.24
CA PRO A 15 -15.89 2.25 2.86
C PRO A 15 -15.69 3.52 2.01
N VAL A 16 -16.80 4.14 1.66
CA VAL A 16 -16.84 5.42 0.94
C VAL A 16 -17.45 6.48 1.86
N VAL A 17 -16.73 7.58 2.00
CA VAL A 17 -17.10 8.72 2.83
C VAL A 17 -17.77 9.78 1.97
N ARG A 18 -18.86 10.37 2.48
CA ARG A 18 -19.49 11.56 1.89
C ARG A 18 -19.67 12.63 2.94
N ILE A 19 -19.16 13.81 2.69
CA ILE A 19 -19.39 15.02 3.46
C ILE A 19 -20.37 15.91 2.67
N THR A 20 -21.38 16.44 3.34
CA THR A 20 -22.40 17.32 2.75
C THR A 20 -22.35 18.68 3.41
N THR A 21 -22.65 19.74 2.65
CA THR A 21 -22.66 21.14 3.12
C THR A 21 -24.04 21.76 3.04
N ASP A 22 -24.22 22.89 3.74
CA ASP A 22 -25.43 23.73 3.71
C ASP A 22 -25.69 24.41 2.34
N GLU A 23 -24.68 24.46 1.48
CA GLU A 23 -24.77 25.00 0.11
C GLU A 23 -25.03 23.92 -0.95
N GLY A 24 -25.30 22.68 -0.53
CA GLY A 24 -25.61 21.55 -1.43
C GLY A 24 -24.39 20.91 -2.09
N ILE A 25 -23.20 21.46 -1.90
CA ILE A 25 -21.96 20.82 -2.37
C ILE A 25 -21.65 19.62 -1.48
N HIS A 26 -21.20 18.53 -2.08
CA HIS A 26 -20.71 17.37 -1.34
C HIS A 26 -19.38 16.88 -1.88
N GLY A 27 -18.59 16.28 -1.01
CA GLY A 27 -17.33 15.66 -1.36
C GLY A 27 -17.27 14.18 -1.02
N LEU A 28 -16.48 13.45 -1.77
CA LEU A 28 -16.28 12.02 -1.63
C LEU A 28 -14.83 11.71 -1.27
N GLY A 29 -14.64 10.74 -0.39
CA GLY A 29 -13.36 10.13 -0.07
C GLY A 29 -13.52 8.64 0.10
N GLN A 30 -12.42 7.90 0.02
CA GLN A 30 -12.44 6.45 0.14
C GLN A 30 -11.36 6.00 1.11
N ILE A 31 -11.70 5.02 1.92
CA ILE A 31 -10.76 4.24 2.72
C ILE A 31 -10.15 3.16 1.83
N GLU A 32 -8.95 2.74 2.16
CA GLU A 32 -8.29 1.60 1.53
C GLU A 32 -9.23 0.39 1.42
N ASN A 33 -9.07 -0.35 0.33
CA ASN A 33 -9.87 -1.52 0.00
C ASN A 33 -9.89 -2.57 1.14
N SER A 34 -10.99 -3.31 1.22
CA SER A 34 -11.17 -4.45 2.14
C SER A 34 -11.12 -4.12 3.64
N LYS A 35 -11.39 -2.86 4.02
CA LYS A 35 -11.46 -2.41 5.42
C LYS A 35 -12.88 -1.98 5.84
N PRO A 36 -13.94 -2.82 5.67
CA PRO A 36 -15.32 -2.43 5.99
C PRO A 36 -15.52 -2.08 7.48
N TYR A 37 -14.67 -2.61 8.34
CA TYR A 37 -14.65 -2.34 9.78
C TYR A 37 -14.28 -0.89 10.12
N MET A 38 -13.75 -0.11 9.18
CA MET A 38 -13.38 1.30 9.39
C MET A 38 -14.59 2.26 9.40
N LYS A 39 -15.78 1.82 8.97
CA LYS A 39 -16.98 2.67 8.99
C LYS A 39 -17.27 3.33 10.34
N PRO A 40 -17.27 2.64 11.50
CA PRO A 40 -17.46 3.29 12.79
C PRO A 40 -16.37 4.31 13.13
N HIS A 41 -15.14 4.09 12.69
CA HIS A 41 -14.04 5.05 12.88
C HIS A 41 -14.27 6.36 12.12
N VAL A 42 -14.76 6.28 10.87
CA VAL A 42 -15.18 7.48 10.11
C VAL A 42 -16.29 8.22 10.84
N LEU A 43 -17.33 7.52 11.23
CA LEU A 43 -18.51 8.12 11.87
C LEU A 43 -18.18 8.74 13.23
N PHE A 44 -17.16 8.26 13.92
CA PHE A 44 -16.66 8.87 15.16
C PHE A 44 -16.29 10.35 14.97
N TYR A 45 -15.76 10.74 13.81
CA TYR A 45 -15.36 12.12 13.54
C TYR A 45 -16.51 13.06 13.18
N ARG A 46 -17.73 12.53 12.99
CA ARG A 46 -18.87 13.32 12.52
C ARG A 46 -19.13 14.55 13.38
N ASP A 47 -19.28 14.38 14.68
CA ASP A 47 -19.60 15.45 15.60
C ASP A 47 -18.46 16.46 15.79
N HIS A 48 -17.24 16.07 15.44
CA HIS A 48 -16.06 16.94 15.50
C HIS A 48 -15.92 17.87 14.30
N ILE A 49 -16.55 17.55 13.16
CA ILE A 49 -16.42 18.35 11.92
C ILE A 49 -17.71 19.10 11.56
N LEU A 50 -18.86 18.75 12.11
CA LEU A 50 -20.12 19.44 11.85
C LEU A 50 -20.01 20.93 12.17
N GLY A 51 -20.55 21.78 11.27
CA GLY A 51 -20.55 23.23 11.40
C GLY A 51 -19.24 23.93 11.03
N GLN A 52 -18.16 23.17 10.80
CA GLN A 52 -16.90 23.74 10.31
C GLN A 52 -16.99 24.07 8.82
N ASP A 53 -16.14 24.99 8.34
CA ASP A 53 -16.00 25.29 6.91
C ASP A 53 -15.14 24.20 6.24
N PRO A 54 -15.70 23.43 5.28
CA PRO A 54 -14.95 22.35 4.63
C PRO A 54 -13.83 22.83 3.69
N THR A 55 -13.83 24.11 3.32
CA THR A 55 -12.77 24.70 2.49
C THR A 55 -11.50 25.01 3.29
N ASP A 56 -11.63 25.12 4.61
CA ASP A 56 -10.50 25.19 5.56
C ASP A 56 -9.92 23.78 5.82
N VAL A 57 -9.57 23.05 4.77
CA VAL A 57 -9.19 21.63 4.83
C VAL A 57 -8.19 21.34 5.94
N ASN A 58 -7.06 22.07 5.95
CA ASN A 58 -6.00 21.86 6.95
C ASN A 58 -6.47 22.08 8.39
N ARG A 59 -7.37 23.04 8.62
CA ARG A 59 -7.93 23.31 9.94
C ARG A 59 -8.82 22.18 10.42
N VAL A 60 -9.73 21.70 9.56
CA VAL A 60 -10.62 20.58 9.88
C VAL A 60 -9.79 19.33 10.14
N VAL A 61 -8.85 19.01 9.26
CA VAL A 61 -7.96 17.85 9.42
C VAL A 61 -7.15 17.94 10.72
N ALA A 62 -6.56 19.09 11.03
CA ALA A 62 -5.81 19.28 12.28
C ALA A 62 -6.65 19.03 13.53
N SER A 63 -7.96 19.36 13.50
CA SER A 63 -8.86 19.13 14.63
C SER A 63 -9.13 17.66 14.91
N ILE A 64 -9.30 16.85 13.85
CA ILE A 64 -9.57 15.40 13.97
C ILE A 64 -8.31 14.56 14.10
N ARG A 65 -7.20 15.00 13.51
CA ARG A 65 -5.89 14.31 13.58
C ARG A 65 -5.44 14.08 15.02
N ARG A 66 -5.72 15.01 15.93
CA ARG A 66 -5.40 14.88 17.36
C ARG A 66 -6.09 13.69 18.03
N LEU A 67 -7.24 13.28 17.50
CA LEU A 67 -8.06 12.21 18.06
C LEU A 67 -7.67 10.83 17.51
N GLY A 68 -7.01 10.80 16.35
CA GLY A 68 -6.68 9.57 15.65
C GLY A 68 -5.26 9.58 15.06
N SER A 69 -4.28 10.01 15.84
CA SER A 69 -2.89 10.20 15.38
C SER A 69 -2.08 8.91 15.21
N PHE A 70 -2.68 7.74 15.32
CA PHE A 70 -2.01 6.47 15.11
C PHE A 70 -2.88 5.50 14.29
N LYS A 71 -2.25 4.51 13.66
CA LYS A 71 -2.95 3.40 13.03
C LYS A 71 -3.84 2.65 14.05
N PRO A 72 -5.01 2.19 13.62
CA PRO A 72 -5.59 2.18 12.27
C PRO A 72 -6.42 3.43 11.90
N TRP A 73 -6.46 4.45 12.74
CA TRP A 73 -7.33 5.62 12.62
C TRP A 73 -6.98 6.53 11.43
N GLY A 74 -5.74 6.44 10.95
CA GLY A 74 -5.24 7.24 9.84
C GLY A 74 -6.07 7.15 8.57
N SER A 75 -6.51 5.95 8.19
CA SER A 75 -7.34 5.75 7.00
C SER A 75 -8.67 6.50 7.05
N ALA A 76 -9.29 6.62 8.24
CA ALA A 76 -10.53 7.40 8.39
C ALA A 76 -10.26 8.90 8.20
N VAL A 77 -9.18 9.42 8.77
CA VAL A 77 -8.76 10.82 8.59
C VAL A 77 -8.41 11.10 7.13
N SER A 78 -7.69 10.19 6.47
CA SER A 78 -7.33 10.31 5.06
C SER A 78 -8.56 10.43 4.16
N ALA A 79 -9.57 9.58 4.37
CA ALA A 79 -10.80 9.59 3.58
C ALA A 79 -11.62 10.88 3.80
N ILE A 80 -11.65 11.40 5.02
CA ILE A 80 -12.27 12.69 5.34
C ILE A 80 -11.53 13.83 4.64
N GLU A 81 -10.20 13.82 4.69
CA GLU A 81 -9.34 14.82 4.05
C GLU A 81 -9.57 14.86 2.53
N MET A 82 -9.60 13.71 1.87
CA MET A 82 -9.91 13.61 0.43
C MET A 82 -11.28 14.20 0.10
N ALA A 83 -12.31 13.91 0.93
CA ALA A 83 -13.65 14.48 0.75
C ALA A 83 -13.68 16.00 0.93
N LEU A 84 -12.88 16.56 1.83
CA LEU A 84 -12.75 18.01 2.02
C LEU A 84 -12.07 18.67 0.82
N TRP A 85 -11.02 18.07 0.25
CA TRP A 85 -10.40 18.57 -0.99
C TRP A 85 -11.36 18.53 -2.18
N ASP A 86 -12.19 17.49 -2.27
CA ASP A 86 -13.22 17.41 -3.32
C ASP A 86 -14.24 18.55 -3.18
N ILE A 87 -14.67 18.89 -1.96
CA ILE A 87 -15.52 20.06 -1.71
C ILE A 87 -14.80 21.36 -2.07
N ALA A 88 -13.56 21.54 -1.62
CA ALA A 88 -12.80 22.76 -1.90
C ALA A 88 -12.61 22.98 -3.40
N GLY A 89 -12.32 21.92 -4.16
CA GLY A 89 -12.24 21.99 -5.62
C GLY A 89 -13.56 22.38 -6.27
N LYS A 90 -14.66 21.76 -5.86
CA LYS A 90 -16.01 22.06 -6.36
C LYS A 90 -16.45 23.48 -6.01
N ALA A 91 -16.20 23.95 -4.79
CA ALA A 91 -16.51 25.29 -4.35
C ALA A 91 -15.72 26.36 -5.14
N ALA A 92 -14.46 26.07 -5.44
CA ALA A 92 -13.62 26.96 -6.24
C ALA A 92 -13.86 26.86 -7.76
N GLY A 93 -14.63 25.88 -8.23
CA GLY A 93 -14.77 25.58 -9.66
C GLY A 93 -13.47 25.11 -10.32
N LEU A 94 -12.56 24.51 -9.54
CA LEU A 94 -11.22 24.08 -9.97
C LEU A 94 -10.96 22.63 -9.62
N PRO A 95 -10.23 21.88 -10.47
CA PRO A 95 -9.77 20.56 -10.07
C PRO A 95 -8.73 20.66 -8.94
N VAL A 96 -8.74 19.69 -8.03
CA VAL A 96 -7.92 19.68 -6.81
C VAL A 96 -6.44 19.93 -7.10
N TYR A 97 -5.88 19.36 -8.16
CA TYR A 97 -4.46 19.60 -8.50
C TYR A 97 -4.12 21.08 -8.74
N LYS A 98 -5.08 21.90 -9.17
CA LYS A 98 -4.89 23.36 -9.30
C LYS A 98 -4.77 24.05 -7.94
N LEU A 99 -5.57 23.62 -6.96
CA LEU A 99 -5.48 24.12 -5.59
C LEU A 99 -4.17 23.71 -4.93
N LEU A 100 -3.61 22.60 -5.33
CA LEU A 100 -2.35 22.04 -4.82
C LEU A 100 -1.09 22.59 -5.54
N GLY A 101 -1.21 23.63 -6.34
CA GLY A 101 -0.06 24.30 -6.97
C GLY A 101 0.07 24.07 -8.48
N GLY A 102 -0.90 23.39 -9.10
CA GLY A 102 -0.97 23.23 -10.55
C GLY A 102 -0.35 21.93 -11.07
N LYS A 103 -0.41 21.79 -12.39
CA LYS A 103 0.00 20.57 -13.08
C LYS A 103 1.52 20.55 -13.32
N MET A 104 2.18 19.50 -12.85
CA MET A 104 3.62 19.29 -13.06
C MET A 104 3.91 18.41 -14.28
N ARG A 105 2.97 17.53 -14.67
CA ARG A 105 3.11 16.59 -15.79
C ARG A 105 1.75 16.20 -16.32
N ASP A 106 1.69 15.75 -17.58
CA ASP A 106 0.46 15.32 -18.23
C ASP A 106 0.14 13.84 -18.00
N ARG A 107 1.15 13.04 -17.75
CA ARG A 107 1.04 11.59 -17.55
C ARG A 107 1.91 11.13 -16.40
N VAL A 108 1.45 10.11 -15.70
CA VAL A 108 2.18 9.39 -14.65
C VAL A 108 2.29 7.93 -15.08
N ARG A 109 3.49 7.34 -14.99
CA ARG A 109 3.65 5.90 -15.19
C ARG A 109 2.95 5.18 -14.06
N VAL A 110 2.18 4.16 -14.42
CA VAL A 110 1.53 3.25 -13.48
C VAL A 110 2.07 1.84 -13.64
N TYR A 111 1.96 1.05 -12.61
CA TYR A 111 2.21 -0.39 -12.66
C TYR A 111 0.92 -1.16 -12.39
N ASN A 112 0.87 -2.42 -12.81
CA ASN A 112 -0.22 -3.31 -12.43
C ASN A 112 0.05 -3.90 -11.04
N GLY A 113 -0.71 -3.46 -10.04
CA GLY A 113 -0.69 -4.03 -8.69
C GLY A 113 -2.02 -4.68 -8.29
N ALA A 114 -3.09 -4.46 -9.08
CA ALA A 114 -4.45 -4.84 -8.69
C ALA A 114 -5.21 -5.67 -9.74
N VAL A 115 -4.88 -5.59 -11.02
CA VAL A 115 -5.46 -6.47 -12.05
C VAL A 115 -4.82 -7.84 -11.89
N ARG A 116 -5.50 -8.71 -11.18
CA ARG A 116 -5.02 -10.06 -10.83
C ARG A 116 -6.04 -11.10 -11.27
N PHE A 117 -5.55 -12.28 -11.56
CA PHE A 117 -6.39 -13.45 -11.88
C PHE A 117 -6.32 -14.46 -10.72
N PRO A 118 -7.38 -15.25 -10.50
CA PRO A 118 -7.33 -16.31 -9.51
C PRO A 118 -6.20 -17.30 -9.85
N MET A 119 -5.27 -17.49 -8.94
CA MET A 119 -4.22 -18.49 -9.06
C MET A 119 -4.77 -19.87 -8.64
N LYS A 120 -4.33 -20.92 -9.32
CA LYS A 120 -4.70 -22.31 -9.01
C LYS A 120 -3.99 -22.82 -7.75
N GLY A 121 -2.78 -22.35 -7.52
CA GLY A 121 -1.94 -22.76 -6.41
C GLY A 121 -0.72 -21.85 -6.25
N ALA A 122 0.33 -22.38 -5.63
CA ALA A 122 1.57 -21.66 -5.37
C ALA A 122 2.80 -22.37 -5.95
N THR A 123 2.62 -23.14 -7.02
CA THR A 123 3.75 -23.77 -7.74
C THR A 123 4.47 -22.77 -8.64
N VAL A 124 5.63 -23.13 -9.13
CA VAL A 124 6.41 -22.31 -10.09
C VAL A 124 5.59 -22.09 -11.37
N GLU A 125 4.90 -23.13 -11.84
CA GLU A 125 4.05 -23.10 -13.03
C GLU A 125 2.83 -22.19 -12.84
N ASP A 126 2.21 -22.20 -11.66
CA ASP A 126 1.07 -21.31 -11.34
C ASP A 126 1.48 -19.84 -11.43
N TYR A 127 2.67 -19.49 -10.93
CA TYR A 127 3.20 -18.12 -10.99
C TYR A 127 3.55 -17.72 -12.43
N ALA A 128 4.13 -18.60 -13.21
CA ALA A 128 4.42 -18.36 -14.63
C ALA A 128 3.14 -18.16 -15.45
N GLU A 129 2.13 -19.01 -15.23
CA GLU A 129 0.81 -18.92 -15.91
C GLU A 129 0.10 -17.62 -15.56
N ASP A 130 0.09 -17.24 -14.28
CA ASP A 130 -0.55 -15.99 -13.84
C ASP A 130 0.15 -14.78 -14.43
N MET A 131 1.49 -14.77 -14.43
CA MET A 131 2.28 -13.68 -15.02
C MET A 131 2.04 -13.56 -16.53
N ALA A 132 1.89 -14.67 -17.25
CA ALA A 132 1.54 -14.68 -18.67
C ALA A 132 0.17 -14.02 -18.93
N ARG A 133 -0.82 -14.32 -18.08
CA ARG A 133 -2.15 -13.69 -18.16
C ARG A 133 -2.09 -12.18 -17.88
N MET A 134 -1.33 -11.77 -16.86
CA MET A 134 -1.15 -10.36 -16.54
C MET A 134 -0.43 -9.58 -17.67
N LYS A 135 0.60 -10.20 -18.28
CA LYS A 135 1.32 -9.61 -19.43
C LYS A 135 0.43 -9.43 -20.65
N ALA A 136 -0.50 -10.38 -20.86
CA ALA A 136 -1.46 -10.35 -21.96
C ALA A 136 -2.67 -9.44 -21.72
N ALA A 137 -2.79 -8.81 -20.57
CA ALA A 137 -3.90 -7.92 -20.25
C ALA A 137 -3.95 -6.72 -21.21
N PRO A 138 -5.16 -6.31 -21.66
CA PRO A 138 -5.32 -5.29 -22.70
C PRO A 138 -4.82 -3.90 -22.30
N GLU A 139 -4.64 -3.65 -21.01
CA GLU A 139 -4.10 -2.39 -20.47
C GLU A 139 -2.64 -2.15 -20.85
N GLY A 140 -1.90 -3.21 -21.19
CA GLY A 140 -0.53 -3.11 -21.66
C GLY A 140 0.47 -2.55 -20.63
N PHE A 141 0.38 -2.99 -19.38
CA PHE A 141 1.28 -2.54 -18.33
C PHE A 141 2.75 -2.92 -18.61
N THR A 142 3.65 -1.97 -18.42
CA THR A 142 5.09 -2.17 -18.58
C THR A 142 5.82 -2.51 -17.27
N ILE A 143 5.09 -2.51 -16.15
CA ILE A 143 5.56 -2.98 -14.84
C ILE A 143 4.40 -3.75 -14.21
N ILE A 144 4.69 -4.95 -13.72
CA ILE A 144 3.69 -5.83 -13.07
C ILE A 144 4.21 -6.18 -11.68
N LYS A 145 3.35 -5.99 -10.66
CA LYS A 145 3.62 -6.37 -9.28
C LYS A 145 2.86 -7.65 -8.93
N GLN A 146 3.56 -8.65 -8.37
CA GLN A 146 2.98 -9.91 -7.94
C GLN A 146 3.27 -10.17 -6.46
N GLY A 147 2.24 -10.68 -5.75
CA GLY A 147 2.39 -11.10 -4.36
C GLY A 147 3.15 -12.43 -4.26
N ILE A 148 4.13 -12.46 -3.36
CA ILE A 148 4.92 -13.64 -3.03
C ILE A 148 5.03 -13.81 -1.53
N SER A 149 5.67 -14.87 -1.06
CA SER A 149 5.94 -15.09 0.35
C SER A 149 4.68 -14.92 1.20
N PHE A 150 4.73 -14.06 2.22
CA PHE A 150 3.61 -13.84 3.15
C PHE A 150 2.44 -13.06 2.53
N HIS A 151 2.63 -12.42 1.38
CA HIS A 151 1.55 -11.80 0.60
C HIS A 151 0.93 -12.78 -0.41
N SER A 152 1.05 -14.07 -0.15
CA SER A 152 0.56 -15.13 -1.05
C SER A 152 0.11 -16.37 -0.29
N GLN A 153 -0.25 -17.42 -1.03
CA GLN A 153 -0.59 -18.71 -0.47
C GLN A 153 0.62 -19.62 -0.21
N MET A 154 1.85 -19.17 -0.51
CA MET A 154 3.06 -19.98 -0.32
C MET A 154 3.20 -20.55 1.10
N PRO A 155 3.00 -19.78 2.19
CA PRO A 155 3.15 -20.30 3.53
C PRO A 155 2.18 -21.43 3.88
N SER A 156 1.01 -21.49 3.24
CA SER A 156 -0.01 -22.50 3.49
C SER A 156 0.08 -23.68 2.52
N GLN A 157 0.54 -23.47 1.30
CA GLN A 157 0.51 -24.49 0.23
C GLN A 157 1.87 -25.15 -0.02
N VAL A 158 2.97 -24.41 0.18
CA VAL A 158 4.32 -24.97 -0.07
C VAL A 158 4.80 -25.75 1.15
N PRO A 159 5.12 -27.06 0.99
CA PRO A 159 5.67 -27.84 2.08
C PRO A 159 7.01 -27.30 2.58
N ASP A 160 7.16 -27.23 3.90
CA ASP A 160 8.41 -26.79 4.54
C ASP A 160 8.88 -25.40 4.06
N PHE A 161 7.94 -24.47 3.83
CA PHE A 161 8.25 -23.13 3.38
C PHE A 161 9.04 -22.34 4.45
N PHE A 162 8.67 -22.50 5.70
CA PHE A 162 9.39 -21.94 6.84
C PHE A 162 9.49 -22.96 7.97
N TYR A 163 10.37 -22.72 8.97
CA TYR A 163 10.47 -23.55 10.14
C TYR A 163 9.27 -23.33 11.06
N GLY A 164 8.42 -24.33 11.19
CA GLY A 164 7.20 -24.32 11.98
C GLY A 164 6.03 -25.01 11.28
N ASP A 165 4.89 -25.06 11.95
CA ASP A 165 3.70 -25.71 11.45
C ASP A 165 3.06 -24.87 10.33
N ARG A 166 2.57 -25.56 9.30
CA ARG A 166 1.78 -24.92 8.25
C ARG A 166 0.54 -24.29 8.82
N GLN A 167 0.30 -23.06 8.41
CA GLN A 167 -0.93 -22.39 8.77
C GLN A 167 -2.05 -22.80 7.83
N LYS A 168 -3.18 -23.19 8.41
CA LYS A 168 -4.34 -23.67 7.67
C LYS A 168 -5.25 -22.54 7.17
N HIS A 169 -5.20 -21.35 7.79
CA HIS A 169 -6.11 -20.24 7.49
C HIS A 169 -5.48 -18.87 7.78
N GLY A 170 -5.73 -17.90 6.88
CA GLY A 170 -5.70 -16.48 7.11
C GLY A 170 -4.37 -15.84 7.52
N PHE A 171 -4.46 -14.73 8.20
CA PHE A 171 -3.32 -13.97 8.69
C PHE A 171 -2.45 -14.77 9.65
N HIS A 172 -1.19 -14.83 9.34
CA HIS A 172 -0.24 -15.72 9.97
C HIS A 172 0.27 -15.15 11.29
N GLY A 173 -0.13 -15.74 12.40
CA GLY A 173 0.48 -15.49 13.70
C GLY A 173 1.91 -16.01 13.78
N ASN A 174 2.30 -16.93 12.93
CA ASN A 174 3.65 -17.52 12.92
C ASN A 174 4.32 -17.27 11.57
N ARG A 175 5.15 -16.23 11.53
CA ARG A 175 6.02 -15.85 10.42
C ARG A 175 7.44 -16.17 10.83
N GLY A 176 7.79 -17.46 10.71
CA GLY A 176 9.09 -17.95 11.15
C GLY A 176 10.20 -17.79 10.09
N PRO A 177 11.43 -18.20 10.41
CA PRO A 177 12.52 -18.19 9.44
C PRO A 177 12.21 -19.07 8.26
N LEU A 178 12.58 -18.58 7.06
CA LEU A 178 12.50 -19.37 5.83
C LEU A 178 13.45 -20.57 5.89
N THR A 179 12.97 -21.71 5.46
CA THR A 179 13.85 -22.84 5.21
C THR A 179 14.65 -22.64 3.90
N GLU A 180 15.69 -23.43 3.69
CA GLU A 180 16.38 -23.47 2.40
C GLU A 180 15.43 -23.88 1.25
N LYS A 181 14.48 -24.77 1.53
CA LYS A 181 13.48 -25.20 0.57
C LYS A 181 12.51 -24.07 0.22
N GLY A 182 12.06 -23.30 1.22
CA GLY A 182 11.20 -22.14 1.03
C GLY A 182 11.90 -21.03 0.22
N LEU A 183 13.15 -20.74 0.52
CA LEU A 183 13.92 -19.76 -0.24
C LEU A 183 14.14 -20.20 -1.70
N LYS A 184 14.52 -21.45 -1.93
CA LYS A 184 14.67 -21.99 -3.28
C LYS A 184 13.37 -21.93 -4.08
N HIS A 185 12.24 -22.22 -3.44
CA HIS A 185 10.94 -22.11 -4.07
C HIS A 185 10.60 -20.67 -4.46
N LEU A 186 10.84 -19.69 -3.56
CA LEU A 186 10.66 -18.26 -3.86
C LEU A 186 11.48 -17.86 -5.09
N VAL A 187 12.77 -18.18 -5.09
CA VAL A 187 13.67 -17.82 -6.20
C VAL A 187 13.21 -18.45 -7.51
N ALA A 188 12.84 -19.73 -7.51
CA ALA A 188 12.34 -20.41 -8.70
C ALA A 188 11.06 -19.77 -9.26
N CYS A 189 10.12 -19.35 -8.41
CA CYS A 189 8.92 -18.63 -8.84
C CYS A 189 9.28 -17.28 -9.46
N ILE A 190 10.22 -16.53 -8.87
CA ILE A 190 10.67 -15.23 -9.38
C ILE A 190 11.36 -15.38 -10.74
N GLU A 191 12.23 -16.36 -10.87
CA GLU A 191 12.91 -16.68 -12.14
C GLU A 191 11.89 -17.03 -13.24
N ALA A 192 10.89 -17.86 -12.93
CA ALA A 192 9.84 -18.24 -13.88
C ALA A 192 8.99 -17.03 -14.31
N MET A 193 8.61 -16.15 -13.37
CA MET A 193 7.90 -14.91 -13.68
C MET A 193 8.74 -13.99 -14.57
N LYS A 194 10.02 -13.82 -14.24
CA LYS A 194 10.94 -12.98 -15.04
C LYS A 194 11.16 -13.54 -16.43
N ALA A 195 11.27 -14.86 -16.58
CA ALA A 195 11.37 -15.52 -17.88
C ALA A 195 10.13 -15.24 -18.78
N VAL A 196 8.92 -15.21 -18.19
CA VAL A 196 7.68 -14.86 -18.92
C VAL A 196 7.66 -13.39 -19.33
N LEU A 197 8.09 -12.48 -18.45
CA LEU A 197 8.06 -11.05 -18.71
C LEU A 197 9.13 -10.63 -19.73
N GLY A 198 10.28 -11.27 -19.73
CA GLY A 198 11.44 -10.86 -20.52
C GLY A 198 12.06 -9.57 -20.02
N ASP A 199 12.73 -8.84 -20.91
CA ASP A 199 13.44 -7.61 -20.58
C ASP A 199 12.58 -6.35 -20.77
N GLU A 200 11.42 -6.47 -21.41
CA GLU A 200 10.57 -5.32 -21.74
C GLU A 200 9.60 -4.96 -20.63
N VAL A 201 9.23 -5.91 -19.75
CA VAL A 201 8.26 -5.69 -18.67
C VAL A 201 8.95 -5.87 -17.32
N GLY A 202 8.92 -4.82 -16.50
CA GLY A 202 9.49 -4.83 -15.16
C GLY A 202 8.68 -5.72 -14.20
N LEU A 203 9.37 -6.52 -13.38
CA LEU A 203 8.78 -7.31 -12.31
C LEU A 203 8.99 -6.62 -10.97
N ALA A 204 7.90 -6.33 -10.27
CA ALA A 204 7.90 -5.90 -8.88
C ALA A 204 7.29 -6.98 -8.00
N LEU A 205 7.74 -7.09 -6.76
CA LEU A 205 7.32 -8.17 -5.87
C LEU A 205 6.88 -7.64 -4.52
N ASP A 206 5.68 -8.02 -4.12
CA ASP A 206 5.11 -7.72 -2.81
C ASP A 206 5.29 -8.96 -1.92
N CYS A 207 6.17 -8.85 -0.93
CA CYS A 207 6.52 -9.97 -0.07
C CYS A 207 5.54 -10.15 1.09
N GLY A 208 4.79 -9.11 1.42
CA GLY A 208 4.01 -9.02 2.64
C GLY A 208 4.89 -9.07 3.89
N PRO A 209 4.67 -8.21 4.88
CA PRO A 209 5.54 -8.12 6.05
C PRO A 209 5.57 -9.43 6.84
N GLY A 210 6.75 -9.89 7.20
CA GLY A 210 6.90 -11.13 7.95
C GLY A 210 8.25 -11.80 7.88
N MET A 211 9.14 -11.36 7.02
CA MET A 211 10.49 -11.90 6.95
C MET A 211 11.35 -11.39 8.11
N LEU A 212 12.22 -12.25 8.60
CA LEU A 212 13.35 -11.82 9.43
C LEU A 212 14.39 -11.12 8.54
N VAL A 213 15.14 -10.17 9.10
CA VAL A 213 16.19 -9.44 8.37
C VAL A 213 17.17 -10.36 7.63
N PRO A 214 17.69 -11.47 8.25
CA PRO A 214 18.55 -12.40 7.53
C PRO A 214 17.89 -13.05 6.30
N ASP A 215 16.60 -13.38 6.37
CA ASP A 215 15.87 -14.02 5.26
C ASP A 215 15.56 -13.01 4.16
N ALA A 216 15.17 -11.78 4.53
CA ALA A 216 15.00 -10.68 3.59
C ALA A 216 16.28 -10.43 2.80
N LEU A 217 17.43 -10.38 3.48
CA LEU A 217 18.73 -10.20 2.85
C LEU A 217 19.11 -11.38 1.94
N ARG A 218 18.84 -12.62 2.37
CA ARG A 218 19.10 -13.82 1.55
C ARG A 218 18.27 -13.81 0.27
N LEU A 219 16.98 -13.47 0.36
CA LEU A 219 16.12 -13.35 -0.82
C LEU A 219 16.61 -12.23 -1.73
N ALA A 220 16.83 -11.01 -1.20
CA ALA A 220 17.26 -9.86 -1.97
C ALA A 220 18.55 -10.14 -2.77
N LYS A 221 19.53 -10.80 -2.15
CA LYS A 221 20.77 -11.23 -2.83
C LYS A 221 20.55 -12.32 -3.86
N ALA A 222 19.69 -13.28 -3.57
CA ALA A 222 19.44 -14.40 -4.47
C ALA A 222 18.84 -13.97 -5.81
N VAL A 223 18.15 -12.82 -5.84
CA VAL A 223 17.44 -12.31 -7.04
C VAL A 223 18.14 -11.11 -7.71
N GLU A 224 19.30 -10.67 -7.21
CA GLU A 224 20.04 -9.52 -7.78
C GLU A 224 20.25 -9.64 -9.29
N HIS A 225 20.59 -10.84 -9.77
CA HIS A 225 20.85 -11.13 -11.18
C HIS A 225 19.62 -11.02 -12.09
N LEU A 226 18.43 -10.93 -11.51
CA LEU A 226 17.15 -10.84 -12.25
C LEU A 226 16.73 -9.38 -12.53
N HIS A 227 17.42 -8.41 -11.93
CA HIS A 227 17.15 -6.98 -12.12
C HIS A 227 15.68 -6.62 -11.98
N ILE A 228 15.05 -7.10 -10.88
CA ILE A 228 13.65 -6.77 -10.57
C ILE A 228 13.52 -5.31 -10.17
N MET A 229 12.28 -4.78 -10.26
CA MET A 229 11.99 -3.37 -9.96
C MET A 229 12.14 -3.06 -8.48
N TRP A 230 11.58 -3.91 -7.59
CA TRP A 230 11.73 -3.83 -6.13
C TRP A 230 11.19 -5.07 -5.42
N LEU A 231 11.64 -5.24 -4.18
CA LEU A 231 11.02 -6.10 -3.15
C LEU A 231 10.29 -5.21 -2.16
N GLU A 232 8.97 -5.39 -2.04
CA GLU A 232 8.08 -4.57 -1.22
C GLU A 232 7.77 -5.26 0.09
N ASP A 233 7.78 -4.49 1.19
CA ASP A 233 7.25 -4.85 2.50
C ASP A 233 7.79 -6.17 3.07
N MET A 234 9.08 -6.42 2.95
CA MET A 234 9.67 -7.68 3.41
C MET A 234 9.66 -7.85 4.93
N ILE A 235 9.79 -6.76 5.69
CA ILE A 235 10.00 -6.78 7.14
C ILE A 235 8.69 -6.42 7.85
N THR A 236 8.52 -6.86 9.11
CA THR A 236 7.27 -6.68 9.88
C THR A 236 6.95 -5.25 10.29
N GLY A 237 7.85 -4.30 10.09
CA GLY A 237 7.75 -2.93 10.56
C GLY A 237 6.58 -2.10 10.08
N ASP A 238 5.98 -2.46 8.95
CA ASP A 238 4.90 -1.67 8.35
C ASP A 238 3.64 -1.60 9.20
N TYR A 239 3.36 -2.65 9.93
CA TYR A 239 2.17 -2.70 10.81
C TYR A 239 2.39 -2.08 12.18
N THR A 240 3.52 -1.45 12.42
CA THR A 240 3.78 -0.72 13.66
C THR A 240 3.66 0.78 13.43
N PRO A 241 3.32 1.57 14.46
CA PRO A 241 3.34 3.03 14.34
C PRO A 241 4.76 3.60 14.16
N PHE A 242 5.77 2.76 14.34
CA PHE A 242 7.17 3.12 14.19
C PHE A 242 7.77 2.43 12.98
N VAL A 243 8.38 3.22 12.11
CA VAL A 243 9.11 2.72 10.96
C VAL A 243 10.44 2.13 11.44
N LEU A 244 10.72 0.89 11.04
CA LEU A 244 11.96 0.21 11.39
C LEU A 244 13.07 0.53 10.34
N ALA A 245 13.37 1.81 10.18
CA ALA A 245 14.29 2.29 9.15
C ALA A 245 15.69 1.64 9.24
N ASP A 246 16.19 1.38 10.44
CA ASP A 246 17.51 0.76 10.61
C ASP A 246 17.53 -0.70 10.13
N LEU A 247 16.44 -1.44 10.28
CA LEU A 247 16.32 -2.81 9.77
C LEU A 247 16.23 -2.83 8.24
N TYR A 248 15.44 -1.93 7.66
CA TYR A 248 15.39 -1.77 6.21
C TYR A 248 16.75 -1.38 5.64
N ARG A 249 17.45 -0.43 6.28
CA ARG A 249 18.80 -0.03 5.89
C ARG A 249 19.79 -1.20 5.93
N GLU A 250 19.68 -2.07 6.92
CA GLU A 250 20.53 -3.24 7.03
C GLU A 250 20.40 -4.16 5.80
N VAL A 251 19.20 -4.33 5.27
CA VAL A 251 18.96 -5.08 4.04
C VAL A 251 19.41 -4.27 2.83
N ASN A 252 18.93 -3.03 2.68
CA ASN A 252 19.16 -2.20 1.51
C ASN A 252 20.65 -1.94 1.24
N SER A 253 21.42 -1.70 2.29
CA SER A 253 22.87 -1.43 2.14
C SER A 253 23.72 -2.64 1.71
N ARG A 254 23.14 -3.83 1.67
CA ARG A 254 23.84 -5.10 1.40
C ARG A 254 23.38 -5.79 0.12
N THR A 255 22.49 -5.18 -0.64
CA THR A 255 21.99 -5.72 -1.91
C THR A 255 21.89 -4.62 -2.96
N SER A 256 21.93 -5.02 -4.24
CA SER A 256 21.60 -4.15 -5.37
C SER A 256 20.14 -4.28 -5.81
N THR A 257 19.38 -5.20 -5.23
CA THR A 257 17.93 -5.31 -5.47
C THR A 257 17.22 -4.16 -4.79
N PRO A 258 16.47 -3.32 -5.51
CA PRO A 258 15.76 -2.20 -4.90
C PRO A 258 14.75 -2.63 -3.85
N ILE A 259 14.70 -1.90 -2.76
CA ILE A 259 13.79 -2.15 -1.62
C ILE A 259 12.72 -1.06 -1.58
N HIS A 260 11.49 -1.48 -1.35
CA HIS A 260 10.31 -0.63 -1.29
C HIS A 260 9.54 -0.85 0.02
N THR A 261 8.99 0.22 0.58
CA THR A 261 8.00 0.16 1.67
C THR A 261 7.22 1.46 1.77
N GLY A 262 6.13 1.46 2.53
CA GLY A 262 5.46 2.68 2.95
C GLY A 262 3.95 2.73 2.81
N GLU A 263 3.29 1.75 2.19
CA GLU A 263 1.84 1.79 1.96
C GLU A 263 1.02 1.93 3.25
N GLN A 264 1.58 1.45 4.36
CA GLN A 264 0.91 1.45 5.66
C GLN A 264 1.41 2.56 6.60
N ILE A 265 2.30 3.44 6.15
CA ILE A 265 2.87 4.50 6.99
C ILE A 265 1.90 5.69 7.05
N TYR A 266 1.55 6.10 8.27
CA TYR A 266 0.71 7.26 8.52
C TYR A 266 1.57 8.48 8.82
N LEU A 267 1.29 9.62 8.14
CA LEU A 267 1.94 10.92 8.20
C LEU A 267 3.35 10.96 7.57
N ARG A 268 3.59 12.04 6.82
CA ARG A 268 4.87 12.28 6.13
C ARG A 268 6.08 12.30 7.07
N GLU A 269 5.89 12.75 8.30
CA GLU A 269 6.96 12.80 9.28
C GLU A 269 7.57 11.43 9.58
N ASN A 270 6.77 10.36 9.42
CA ASN A 270 7.25 8.99 9.64
C ASN A 270 8.06 8.43 8.47
N PHE A 271 8.11 9.13 7.34
CA PHE A 271 9.00 8.78 6.21
C PHE A 271 10.40 9.39 6.35
N VAL A 272 10.58 10.39 7.21
CA VAL A 272 11.85 11.13 7.35
C VAL A 272 13.01 10.18 7.62
N ASP A 273 12.86 9.28 8.59
CA ASP A 273 13.90 8.31 8.95
C ASP A 273 14.25 7.36 7.80
N LEU A 274 13.26 6.91 7.02
CA LEU A 274 13.50 6.05 5.84
C LEU A 274 14.35 6.78 4.81
N ILE A 275 14.05 8.05 4.57
CA ILE A 275 14.70 8.87 3.54
C ILE A 275 16.10 9.29 4.00
N GLU A 276 16.25 9.85 5.21
CA GLU A 276 17.52 10.33 5.73
C GLU A 276 18.56 9.20 5.90
N LYS A 277 18.11 8.03 6.35
CA LYS A 277 18.96 6.85 6.51
C LYS A 277 19.19 6.09 5.20
N ARG A 278 18.54 6.49 4.09
CA ARG A 278 18.55 5.73 2.83
C ARG A 278 18.19 4.25 3.08
N ALA A 279 17.13 4.06 3.84
CA ALA A 279 16.72 2.74 4.28
C ALA A 279 16.04 1.93 3.17
N VAL A 280 15.45 2.63 2.19
CA VAL A 280 14.81 2.03 1.00
C VAL A 280 15.16 2.86 -0.24
N ASP A 281 14.97 2.27 -1.42
CA ASP A 281 15.15 2.94 -2.72
C ASP A 281 13.86 3.56 -3.24
N VAL A 282 12.73 3.00 -2.82
CA VAL A 282 11.39 3.46 -3.22
C VAL A 282 10.53 3.62 -1.98
N VAL A 283 9.91 4.79 -1.84
CA VAL A 283 8.86 5.04 -0.84
C VAL A 283 7.51 5.04 -1.54
N GLY A 284 6.56 4.27 -1.01
CA GLY A 284 5.24 4.06 -1.60
C GLY A 284 4.10 4.42 -0.64
N PRO A 285 3.91 5.70 -0.29
CA PRO A 285 2.78 6.09 0.54
C PRO A 285 1.45 5.89 -0.20
N ASP A 286 0.44 5.42 0.52
CA ASP A 286 -0.94 5.35 0.02
C ASP A 286 -1.72 6.59 0.50
N PRO A 287 -2.37 7.37 -0.39
CA PRO A 287 -3.19 8.51 0.00
C PRO A 287 -4.34 8.13 0.94
N ALA A 288 -4.81 6.89 0.87
CA ALA A 288 -5.86 6.40 1.76
C ALA A 288 -5.38 6.07 3.18
N ASP A 289 -4.06 5.94 3.38
CA ASP A 289 -3.47 5.58 4.68
C ASP A 289 -2.53 6.67 5.25
N VAL A 290 -1.84 7.41 4.41
CA VAL A 290 -0.81 8.38 4.84
C VAL A 290 -1.36 9.62 5.58
N GLY A 291 -2.65 9.88 5.49
CA GLY A 291 -3.28 11.08 6.05
C GLY A 291 -3.96 11.95 4.99
N GLY A 292 -4.07 11.46 3.76
CA GLY A 292 -4.71 12.12 2.64
C GLY A 292 -3.75 12.74 1.64
N ILE A 293 -4.30 13.53 0.71
CA ILE A 293 -3.58 14.09 -0.44
C ILE A 293 -2.50 15.10 -0.01
N ALA A 294 -2.78 15.91 1.00
CA ALA A 294 -1.83 16.92 1.47
C ALA A 294 -0.58 16.33 2.12
N GLU A 295 -0.68 15.12 2.69
CA GLU A 295 0.48 14.43 3.26
C GLU A 295 1.43 13.87 2.18
N LEU A 296 0.91 13.61 0.97
CA LEU A 296 1.73 13.18 -0.17
C LEU A 296 2.50 14.33 -0.81
N LYS A 297 2.05 15.55 -0.60
CA LYS A 297 2.67 16.74 -1.16
C LYS A 297 3.79 17.29 -0.27
#